data_ab69232538cd757efbcc843e69e6a43b
#
_entry.id   ab69232538cd757efbcc843e69e6a43b
#
_cell.length_a   1.000
_cell.length_b   1.000
_cell.length_c   1.000
_cell.angle_alpha   90.00
_cell.angle_beta   90.00
_cell.angle_gamma   90.00
#
_symmetry.space_group_name_H-M   'P 1'
#
loop_
_entity.id
_entity.type
_entity.pdbx_description
1 polymer ?
#
loop_
_entity_poly.entity_id
_entity_poly.type
_entity_poly.pdbx_seq_one_letter_code
_entity_poly.pdbx_strand_id
1 'polypeptide(L)'
;AALCFCSLTPLGALASDSAAAPLTPIAAPDVPRYMGTWYEIARFPTWFQKKCTGESRAEYTPLTDGQVQVINRCRLENGAMNEAIGTARQVGGADSPKLEVRFAPAWLSFLPFVWGNYWVIDLDDAYQLVAVSEPTREYLWILSRTKQVDQKAYDALLERLARKGFDLTKLQLTRQNG
;
A
#
# COMPACT_ATOMS: atom_id res chain seq x y z
N ALA A 1 33.48 51.84 39.11
CA ALA A 1 33.60 50.58 38.36
C ALA A 1 32.23 49.94 38.34
N ALA A 2 31.54 49.99 37.19
CA ALA A 2 30.26 49.31 36.96
C ALA A 2 30.52 48.09 36.06
N LEU A 3 30.27 46.91 36.59
CA LEU A 3 30.33 45.62 35.86
C LEU A 3 28.97 45.39 35.19
N CYS A 4 28.99 45.38 33.86
CA CYS A 4 27.83 45.07 33.03
C CYS A 4 27.80 43.54 32.80
N PHE A 5 26.84 42.82 33.43
CA PHE A 5 26.59 41.41 33.19
C PHE A 5 25.74 41.28 31.94
N CYS A 6 26.33 40.78 30.87
CA CYS A 6 25.63 40.42 29.64
C CYS A 6 25.07 39.00 29.81
N SER A 7 23.77 38.87 30.02
CA SER A 7 23.08 37.58 30.08
C SER A 7 22.85 37.03 28.66
N LEU A 8 23.56 35.99 28.27
CA LEU A 8 23.27 35.20 27.06
C LEU A 8 22.08 34.28 27.33
N THR A 9 20.93 34.57 26.73
CA THR A 9 19.80 33.64 26.65
C THR A 9 20.08 32.62 25.56
N PRO A 10 20.00 31.29 25.80
CA PRO A 10 20.09 30.31 24.74
C PRO A 10 18.81 30.36 23.92
N LEU A 11 18.96 30.57 22.61
CA LEU A 11 17.89 30.43 21.62
C LEU A 11 17.56 28.94 21.51
N GLY A 12 16.50 28.48 22.17
CA GLY A 12 15.97 27.13 22.03
C GLY A 12 15.46 26.94 20.61
N ALA A 13 16.15 26.12 19.84
CA ALA A 13 15.64 25.65 18.56
C ALA A 13 14.38 24.79 18.82
N LEU A 14 13.21 25.35 18.50
CA LEU A 14 11.97 24.58 18.41
C LEU A 14 12.14 23.62 17.22
N ALA A 15 12.38 22.34 17.51
CA ALA A 15 12.22 21.29 16.55
C ALA A 15 10.74 21.27 16.14
N SER A 16 10.44 21.76 14.94
CA SER A 16 9.13 21.61 14.32
C SER A 16 8.94 20.12 14.07
N ASP A 17 8.10 19.47 14.87
CA ASP A 17 7.60 18.13 14.60
C ASP A 17 6.69 18.25 13.38
N SER A 18 7.30 18.16 12.20
CA SER A 18 6.60 18.22 10.93
C SER A 18 5.83 16.90 10.74
N ALA A 19 4.64 16.84 11.30
CA ALA A 19 3.72 15.75 10.98
C ALA A 19 3.58 15.65 9.46
N ALA A 20 3.82 14.45 8.91
CA ALA A 20 3.71 14.24 7.48
C ALA A 20 2.31 14.64 7.00
N ALA A 21 2.23 15.31 5.85
CA ALA A 21 0.95 15.69 5.25
C ALA A 21 0.02 14.48 5.11
N PRO A 22 -1.32 14.66 5.19
CA PRO A 22 -2.27 13.58 4.98
C PRO A 22 -1.97 12.82 3.68
N LEU A 23 -2.01 11.48 3.74
CA LEU A 23 -1.82 10.66 2.56
C LEU A 23 -2.99 10.86 1.60
N THR A 24 -2.68 11.10 0.35
CA THR A 24 -3.68 11.22 -0.72
C THR A 24 -3.51 10.10 -1.73
N PRO A 25 -4.60 9.41 -2.13
CA PRO A 25 -4.55 8.49 -3.26
C PRO A 25 -4.33 9.26 -4.57
N ILE A 26 -3.98 8.54 -5.64
CA ILE A 26 -3.95 9.10 -7.01
C ILE A 26 -5.36 9.50 -7.45
N ALA A 27 -5.49 10.15 -8.62
CA ALA A 27 -6.79 10.22 -9.31
C ALA A 27 -7.33 8.81 -9.59
N ALA A 28 -8.66 8.67 -9.80
CA ALA A 28 -9.26 7.36 -10.02
C ALA A 28 -8.54 6.56 -11.12
N PRO A 29 -8.09 5.34 -10.84
CA PRO A 29 -7.47 4.50 -11.86
C PRO A 29 -8.52 4.02 -12.86
N ASP A 30 -8.10 3.78 -14.10
CA ASP A 30 -8.88 3.04 -15.08
C ASP A 30 -9.07 1.60 -14.58
N VAL A 31 -10.26 1.29 -14.06
CA VAL A 31 -10.55 0.01 -13.43
C VAL A 31 -10.31 -1.16 -14.40
N PRO A 32 -10.79 -1.18 -15.64
CA PRO A 32 -10.48 -2.23 -16.61
C PRO A 32 -8.98 -2.50 -16.78
N ARG A 33 -8.16 -1.45 -16.84
CA ARG A 33 -6.69 -1.60 -16.97
C ARG A 33 -6.04 -2.11 -15.69
N TYR A 34 -6.65 -1.83 -14.54
CA TYR A 34 -6.13 -2.28 -13.24
C TYR A 34 -6.41 -3.76 -12.97
N MET A 35 -7.41 -4.36 -13.61
CA MET A 35 -7.80 -5.77 -13.41
C MET A 35 -6.69 -6.75 -13.81
N GLY A 36 -6.84 -8.02 -13.40
CA GLY A 36 -5.89 -9.10 -13.67
C GLY A 36 -4.89 -9.30 -12.54
N THR A 37 -3.73 -9.86 -12.88
CA THR A 37 -2.73 -10.29 -11.90
C THR A 37 -1.70 -9.20 -11.60
N TRP A 38 -1.38 -9.07 -10.31
CA TRP A 38 -0.32 -8.24 -9.78
C TRP A 38 0.56 -9.05 -8.82
N TYR A 39 1.85 -9.08 -9.06
CA TYR A 39 2.84 -9.75 -8.20
C TYR A 39 3.33 -8.79 -7.14
N GLU A 40 3.35 -9.23 -5.88
CA GLU A 40 3.91 -8.45 -4.78
C GLU A 40 5.43 -8.44 -4.87
N ILE A 41 6.03 -7.28 -5.05
CA ILE A 41 7.48 -7.10 -5.13
C ILE A 41 8.06 -6.80 -3.75
N ALA A 42 7.35 -5.98 -2.99
CA ALA A 42 7.74 -5.63 -1.62
C ALA A 42 6.51 -5.23 -0.80
N ARG A 43 6.63 -5.31 0.52
CA ARG A 43 5.58 -4.86 1.45
C ARG A 43 6.15 -4.44 2.79
N PHE A 44 5.36 -3.72 3.56
CA PHE A 44 5.57 -3.62 5.00
C PHE A 44 5.14 -4.92 5.68
N PRO A 45 5.74 -5.30 6.83
CA PRO A 45 5.31 -6.46 7.59
C PRO A 45 3.84 -6.36 8.00
N THR A 46 3.07 -7.42 7.74
CA THR A 46 1.67 -7.51 8.15
C THR A 46 1.45 -8.77 9.00
N TRP A 47 0.57 -8.69 9.98
CA TRP A 47 0.28 -9.84 10.85
C TRP A 47 -0.41 -10.99 10.09
N PHE A 48 -1.24 -10.66 9.09
CA PHE A 48 -2.01 -11.64 8.31
C PHE A 48 -1.20 -12.32 7.19
N GLN A 49 -0.04 -11.75 6.81
CA GLN A 49 0.87 -12.36 5.83
C GLN A 49 2.10 -13.03 6.47
N LYS A 50 2.14 -13.16 7.80
CA LYS A 50 3.30 -13.76 8.51
C LYS A 50 3.65 -15.17 8.04
N LYS A 51 2.66 -15.94 7.56
CA LYS A 51 2.85 -17.30 7.04
C LYS A 51 3.34 -17.35 5.60
N CYS A 52 3.30 -16.22 4.87
CA CYS A 52 3.72 -16.14 3.48
C CYS A 52 5.23 -16.05 3.37
N THR A 53 5.85 -16.98 2.68
CA THR A 53 7.29 -17.05 2.45
C THR A 53 7.73 -16.52 1.09
N GLY A 54 6.78 -16.24 0.19
CA GLY A 54 7.03 -15.70 -1.14
C GLY A 54 5.89 -16.00 -2.12
N GLU A 55 6.15 -15.73 -3.38
CA GLU A 55 5.21 -15.92 -4.50
C GLU A 55 3.83 -15.29 -4.25
N SER A 56 3.83 -14.19 -3.49
CA SER A 56 2.62 -13.43 -3.20
C SER A 56 2.14 -12.70 -4.45
N ARG A 57 0.84 -12.81 -4.72
CA ARG A 57 0.18 -12.08 -5.80
C ARG A 57 -1.27 -11.83 -5.47
N ALA A 58 -1.83 -10.82 -6.11
CA ALA A 58 -3.25 -10.50 -6.09
C ALA A 58 -3.83 -10.63 -7.49
N GLU A 59 -5.03 -11.18 -7.58
CA GLU A 59 -5.79 -11.27 -8.83
C GLU A 59 -7.11 -10.54 -8.65
N TYR A 60 -7.41 -9.61 -9.55
CA TYR A 60 -8.61 -8.79 -9.53
C TYR A 60 -9.48 -9.13 -10.72
N THR A 61 -10.75 -9.45 -10.44
CA THR A 61 -11.75 -9.80 -11.47
C THR A 61 -13.02 -8.97 -11.24
N PRO A 62 -13.51 -8.24 -12.24
CA PRO A 62 -14.75 -7.48 -12.09
C PRO A 62 -15.93 -8.42 -11.91
N LEU A 63 -16.87 -8.04 -11.03
CA LEU A 63 -18.13 -8.71 -10.80
C LEU A 63 -19.28 -7.94 -11.46
N THR A 64 -20.39 -8.64 -11.70
CA THR A 64 -21.57 -8.07 -12.41
C THR A 64 -22.28 -6.96 -11.62
N ASP A 65 -22.07 -6.88 -10.31
CA ASP A 65 -22.64 -5.87 -9.42
C ASP A 65 -21.77 -4.61 -9.26
N GLY A 66 -20.70 -4.50 -10.07
CA GLY A 66 -19.75 -3.38 -10.03
C GLY A 66 -18.70 -3.50 -8.93
N GLN A 67 -18.69 -4.60 -8.18
CA GLN A 67 -17.62 -4.95 -7.25
C GLN A 67 -16.48 -5.67 -7.97
N VAL A 68 -15.37 -5.88 -7.26
CA VAL A 68 -14.21 -6.61 -7.76
C VAL A 68 -13.92 -7.77 -6.83
N GLN A 69 -13.83 -8.98 -7.38
CA GLN A 69 -13.29 -10.11 -6.65
C GLN A 69 -11.78 -9.94 -6.50
N VAL A 70 -11.27 -10.18 -5.31
CA VAL A 70 -9.85 -10.14 -4.99
C VAL A 70 -9.43 -11.52 -4.52
N ILE A 71 -8.44 -12.12 -5.18
CA ILE A 71 -7.85 -13.38 -4.75
C ILE A 71 -6.38 -13.14 -4.46
N ASN A 72 -6.03 -13.19 -3.18
CA ASN A 72 -4.64 -13.11 -2.75
C ASN A 72 -4.07 -14.52 -2.57
N ARG A 73 -2.91 -14.78 -3.16
CA ARG A 73 -2.20 -16.05 -3.03
C ARG A 73 -0.78 -15.81 -2.55
N CYS A 74 -0.27 -16.72 -1.73
CA CYS A 74 1.14 -16.76 -1.36
C CYS A 74 1.59 -18.19 -1.06
N ARG A 75 2.90 -18.44 -1.19
CA ARG A 75 3.51 -19.71 -0.80
C ARG A 75 3.72 -19.75 0.71
N LEU A 76 3.40 -20.87 1.33
CA LEU A 76 3.66 -21.18 2.73
C LEU A 76 5.03 -21.89 2.89
N GLU A 77 5.51 -21.99 4.12
CA GLU A 77 6.77 -22.66 4.44
C GLU A 77 6.80 -24.14 4.00
N ASN A 78 5.68 -24.83 4.10
CA ASN A 78 5.53 -26.21 3.65
C ASN A 78 5.42 -26.38 2.12
N GLY A 79 5.56 -25.29 1.35
CA GLY A 79 5.46 -25.28 -0.10
C GLY A 79 4.03 -25.19 -0.66
N ALA A 80 3.01 -25.31 0.17
CA ALA A 80 1.62 -25.17 -0.27
C ALA A 80 1.28 -23.72 -0.62
N MET A 81 0.30 -23.54 -1.50
CA MET A 81 -0.27 -22.21 -1.78
C MET A 81 -1.42 -21.93 -0.83
N ASN A 82 -1.31 -20.81 -0.13
CA ASN A 82 -2.42 -20.24 0.64
C ASN A 82 -3.22 -19.31 -0.25
N GLU A 83 -4.53 -19.30 -0.07
CA GLU A 83 -5.45 -18.45 -0.81
C GLU A 83 -6.41 -17.73 0.13
N ALA A 84 -6.63 -16.44 -0.11
CA ALA A 84 -7.65 -15.65 0.54
C ALA A 84 -8.51 -14.97 -0.51
N ILE A 85 -9.81 -15.21 -0.49
CA ILE A 85 -10.79 -14.64 -1.42
C ILE A 85 -11.54 -13.51 -0.72
N GLY A 86 -11.54 -12.35 -1.33
CA GLY A 86 -12.20 -11.16 -0.85
C GLY A 86 -12.99 -10.45 -1.93
N THR A 87 -13.62 -9.36 -1.53
CA THR A 87 -14.35 -8.46 -2.41
C THR A 87 -13.88 -7.04 -2.16
N ALA A 88 -13.61 -6.30 -3.23
CA ALA A 88 -13.34 -4.87 -3.18
C ALA A 88 -14.54 -4.08 -3.72
N ARG A 89 -14.77 -2.91 -3.13
CA ARG A 89 -15.76 -1.94 -3.59
C ARG A 89 -15.14 -0.56 -3.66
N GLN A 90 -15.62 0.25 -4.57
CA GLN A 90 -15.29 1.66 -4.63
C GLN A 90 -16.13 2.44 -3.63
N VAL A 91 -15.52 3.40 -2.93
CA VAL A 91 -16.21 4.26 -1.96
C VAL A 91 -16.00 5.71 -2.33
N GLY A 92 -17.07 6.53 -2.21
CA GLY A 92 -17.01 7.96 -2.55
C GLY A 92 -17.42 8.30 -3.97
N GLY A 93 -18.05 7.37 -4.71
CA GLY A 93 -18.55 7.56 -6.07
C GLY A 93 -17.72 6.86 -7.14
N ALA A 94 -18.22 6.84 -8.38
CA ALA A 94 -17.65 6.07 -9.49
C ALA A 94 -16.22 6.52 -9.89
N ASP A 95 -15.87 7.78 -9.61
CA ASP A 95 -14.56 8.36 -9.94
C ASP A 95 -13.63 8.43 -8.73
N SER A 96 -13.96 7.75 -7.64
CA SER A 96 -13.16 7.78 -6.43
C SER A 96 -11.96 6.82 -6.53
N PRO A 97 -10.73 7.26 -6.18
CA PRO A 97 -9.56 6.39 -6.11
C PRO A 97 -9.52 5.54 -4.84
N LYS A 98 -10.53 5.67 -3.98
CA LYS A 98 -10.60 4.98 -2.70
C LYS A 98 -11.37 3.69 -2.85
N LEU A 99 -10.73 2.60 -2.50
CA LEU A 99 -11.31 1.27 -2.45
C LEU A 99 -11.32 0.78 -1.01
N GLU A 100 -12.24 -0.10 -0.72
CA GLU A 100 -12.26 -0.91 0.49
C GLU A 100 -12.27 -2.38 0.10
N VAL A 101 -11.52 -3.19 0.82
CA VAL A 101 -11.41 -4.63 0.60
C VAL A 101 -11.88 -5.38 1.85
N ARG A 102 -12.65 -6.44 1.64
CA ARG A 102 -13.15 -7.31 2.70
C ARG A 102 -12.81 -8.77 2.37
N PHE A 103 -12.21 -9.45 3.32
CA PHE A 103 -11.95 -10.89 3.27
C PHE A 103 -12.88 -11.70 4.20
N ALA A 104 -13.72 -11.03 4.97
CA ALA A 104 -14.75 -11.66 5.79
C ALA A 104 -15.92 -12.18 4.93
N PRO A 105 -16.69 -13.18 5.41
CA PRO A 105 -17.88 -13.66 4.72
C PRO A 105 -18.88 -12.56 4.37
N ALA A 106 -19.62 -12.74 3.27
CA ALA A 106 -20.52 -11.72 2.74
C ALA A 106 -21.61 -11.28 3.73
N TRP A 107 -22.09 -12.16 4.60
CA TRP A 107 -23.09 -11.85 5.61
C TRP A 107 -22.59 -10.88 6.70
N LEU A 108 -21.27 -10.65 6.82
CA LEU A 108 -20.68 -9.65 7.70
C LEU A 108 -20.49 -8.29 7.02
N SER A 109 -20.85 -8.13 5.75
CA SER A 109 -20.55 -6.92 4.96
C SER A 109 -21.19 -5.63 5.49
N PHE A 110 -22.20 -5.73 6.34
CA PHE A 110 -22.82 -4.58 7.01
C PHE A 110 -21.95 -4.00 8.14
N LEU A 111 -20.93 -4.73 8.59
CA LEU A 111 -20.06 -4.29 9.66
C LEU A 111 -18.91 -3.46 9.08
N PRO A 112 -18.73 -2.19 9.47
CA PRO A 112 -17.73 -1.32 8.87
C PRO A 112 -16.29 -1.80 9.13
N PHE A 113 -16.02 -2.44 10.27
CA PHE A 113 -14.67 -2.88 10.64
C PHE A 113 -14.16 -4.12 9.89
N VAL A 114 -15.00 -4.78 9.09
CA VAL A 114 -14.54 -5.88 8.21
C VAL A 114 -14.00 -5.38 6.87
N TRP A 115 -14.17 -4.11 6.58
CA TRP A 115 -13.65 -3.44 5.39
C TRP A 115 -12.36 -2.72 5.71
N GLY A 116 -11.30 -3.05 4.99
CA GLY A 116 -10.00 -2.38 5.08
C GLY A 116 -9.81 -1.39 3.94
N ASN A 117 -9.24 -0.25 4.25
CA ASN A 117 -8.87 0.74 3.23
C ASN A 117 -7.82 0.16 2.26
N TYR A 118 -8.04 0.40 0.99
CA TYR A 118 -7.14 0.04 -0.10
C TYR A 118 -7.01 1.26 -1.03
N TRP A 119 -5.99 2.05 -0.83
CA TRP A 119 -5.75 3.27 -1.60
C TRP A 119 -4.60 3.07 -2.55
N VAL A 120 -4.85 3.25 -3.84
CA VAL A 120 -3.77 3.36 -4.83
C VAL A 120 -3.13 4.74 -4.65
N ILE A 121 -1.88 4.75 -4.20
CA ILE A 121 -1.16 5.98 -3.84
C ILE A 121 -0.10 6.39 -4.87
N ASP A 122 0.27 5.47 -5.74
CA ASP A 122 1.17 5.69 -6.87
C ASP A 122 0.90 4.61 -7.94
N LEU A 123 0.90 4.98 -9.19
CA LEU A 123 0.68 4.08 -10.33
C LEU A 123 1.34 4.69 -11.56
N ASP A 124 2.14 3.91 -12.28
CA ASP A 124 2.73 4.36 -13.52
C ASP A 124 1.72 4.40 -14.67
N ASP A 125 1.95 5.25 -15.66
CA ASP A 125 1.04 5.47 -16.78
C ASP A 125 0.79 4.19 -17.62
N ALA A 126 1.77 3.28 -17.64
CA ALA A 126 1.67 2.00 -18.34
C ALA A 126 0.93 0.92 -17.52
N TYR A 127 0.57 1.18 -16.26
CA TYR A 127 -0.06 0.22 -15.35
C TYR A 127 0.79 -1.04 -15.11
N GLN A 128 2.10 -0.86 -14.97
CA GLN A 128 3.04 -1.95 -14.73
C GLN A 128 3.51 -2.03 -13.28
N LEU A 129 3.54 -0.89 -12.57
CA LEU A 129 4.02 -0.79 -11.20
C LEU A 129 3.09 0.09 -10.37
N VAL A 130 2.70 -0.38 -9.20
CA VAL A 130 1.73 0.30 -8.33
C VAL A 130 2.18 0.24 -6.87
N ALA A 131 1.90 1.30 -6.13
CA ALA A 131 1.96 1.30 -4.67
C ALA A 131 0.57 1.47 -4.08
N VAL A 132 0.28 0.63 -3.10
CA VAL A 132 -1.00 0.58 -2.39
C VAL A 132 -0.75 0.76 -0.90
N SER A 133 -1.59 1.55 -0.26
CA SER A 133 -1.51 1.80 1.17
C SER A 133 -2.90 2.12 1.75
N GLU A 134 -2.92 2.66 2.94
CA GLU A 134 -4.09 3.16 3.65
C GLU A 134 -3.73 4.50 4.36
N PRO A 135 -4.71 5.25 4.90
CA PRO A 135 -4.48 6.60 5.40
C PRO A 135 -3.38 6.77 6.45
N THR A 136 -3.11 5.75 7.27
CA THR A 136 -2.16 5.83 8.39
C THR A 136 -0.72 5.48 8.00
N ARG A 137 -0.49 4.94 6.80
CA ARG A 137 0.80 4.42 6.30
C ARG A 137 1.35 3.25 7.12
N GLU A 138 0.51 2.54 7.86
CA GLU A 138 0.91 1.32 8.56
C GLU A 138 1.15 0.15 7.60
N TYR A 139 0.44 0.15 6.48
CA TYR A 139 0.56 -0.84 5.42
C TYR A 139 1.08 -0.22 4.13
N LEU A 140 1.93 -0.96 3.44
CA LEU A 140 2.42 -0.61 2.11
C LEU A 140 2.64 -1.89 1.32
N TRP A 141 2.13 -1.93 0.09
CA TRP A 141 2.44 -2.95 -0.90
C TRP A 141 2.92 -2.30 -2.18
N ILE A 142 3.98 -2.86 -2.75
CA ILE A 142 4.47 -2.53 -4.09
C ILE A 142 4.20 -3.74 -4.96
N LEU A 143 3.39 -3.55 -5.99
CA LEU A 143 2.95 -4.62 -6.88
C LEU A 143 3.38 -4.32 -8.30
N SER A 144 3.68 -5.38 -9.07
CA SER A 144 4.08 -5.29 -10.48
C SER A 144 3.30 -6.27 -11.33
N ARG A 145 3.13 -5.98 -12.62
CA ARG A 145 2.57 -6.91 -13.61
C ARG A 145 3.49 -8.09 -13.89
N THR A 146 4.74 -7.97 -13.58
CA THR A 146 5.75 -9.01 -13.77
C THR A 146 6.42 -9.37 -12.45
N LYS A 147 6.90 -10.59 -12.34
CA LYS A 147 7.61 -11.09 -11.16
C LYS A 147 8.95 -10.36 -10.92
N GLN A 148 9.50 -9.79 -11.96
CA GLN A 148 10.71 -8.97 -11.92
C GLN A 148 10.35 -7.55 -12.33
N VAL A 149 10.83 -6.58 -11.59
CA VAL A 149 10.58 -5.16 -11.85
C VAL A 149 11.83 -4.50 -12.45
N ASP A 150 11.63 -3.54 -13.34
CA ASP A 150 12.71 -2.68 -13.79
C ASP A 150 13.27 -1.90 -12.59
N GLN A 151 14.58 -2.02 -12.34
CA GLN A 151 15.22 -1.44 -11.16
C GLN A 151 15.09 0.07 -11.12
N LYS A 152 15.22 0.74 -12.26
CA LYS A 152 15.12 2.20 -12.35
C LYS A 152 13.70 2.68 -12.03
N ALA A 153 12.67 1.98 -12.52
CA ALA A 153 11.29 2.29 -12.21
C ALA A 153 10.98 2.07 -10.72
N TYR A 154 11.51 0.98 -10.15
CA TYR A 154 11.37 0.66 -8.73
C TYR A 154 12.02 1.73 -7.84
N ASP A 155 13.27 2.11 -8.12
CA ASP A 155 13.99 3.13 -7.35
C ASP A 155 13.27 4.49 -7.41
N ALA A 156 12.80 4.89 -8.59
CA ALA A 156 12.01 6.11 -8.74
C ALA A 156 10.68 6.07 -7.96
N LEU A 157 10.03 4.90 -7.87
CA LEU A 157 8.86 4.71 -7.02
C LEU A 157 9.23 4.88 -5.53
N LEU A 158 10.33 4.27 -5.07
CA LEU A 158 10.79 4.39 -3.69
C LEU A 158 11.06 5.85 -3.30
N GLU A 159 11.68 6.63 -4.18
CA GLU A 159 11.90 8.06 -3.95
C GLU A 159 10.56 8.82 -3.79
N ARG A 160 9.54 8.51 -4.61
CA ARG A 160 8.21 9.13 -4.47
C ARG A 160 7.53 8.74 -3.16
N LEU A 161 7.66 7.48 -2.74
CA LEU A 161 7.12 6.99 -1.47
C LEU A 161 7.80 7.63 -0.26
N ALA A 162 9.13 7.82 -0.30
CA ALA A 162 9.86 8.55 0.73
C ALA A 162 9.32 9.98 0.87
N ARG A 163 9.10 10.70 -0.25
CA ARG A 163 8.51 12.05 -0.23
C ARG A 163 7.07 12.06 0.29
N LYS A 164 6.34 10.96 0.17
CA LYS A 164 4.99 10.78 0.76
C LYS A 164 5.04 10.41 2.26
N GLY A 165 6.23 10.34 2.87
CA GLY A 165 6.41 10.10 4.30
C GLY A 165 6.41 8.63 4.72
N PHE A 166 6.70 7.70 3.82
CA PHE A 166 6.88 6.30 4.16
C PHE A 166 8.28 6.02 4.72
N ASP A 167 8.35 5.29 5.82
CA ASP A 167 9.59 4.75 6.38
C ASP A 167 10.01 3.49 5.62
N LEU A 168 10.78 3.67 4.56
CA LEU A 168 11.20 2.58 3.68
C LEU A 168 12.16 1.58 4.34
N THR A 169 12.68 1.87 5.55
CA THR A 169 13.49 0.89 6.30
C THR A 169 12.67 -0.33 6.73
N LYS A 170 11.35 -0.21 6.78
CA LYS A 170 10.41 -1.30 7.07
C LYS A 170 10.11 -2.19 5.88
N LEU A 171 10.53 -1.79 4.67
CA LEU A 171 10.15 -2.49 3.44
C LEU A 171 10.87 -3.84 3.35
N GLN A 172 10.10 -4.88 3.13
CA GLN A 172 10.58 -6.24 2.93
C GLN A 172 10.30 -6.69 1.49
N LEU A 173 11.34 -7.17 0.82
CA LEU A 173 11.20 -7.75 -0.52
C LEU A 173 10.46 -9.09 -0.44
N THR A 174 9.55 -9.29 -1.37
CA THR A 174 8.84 -10.57 -1.54
C THR A 174 9.57 -11.40 -2.59
N ARG A 175 9.98 -12.61 -2.21
CA ARG A 175 10.60 -13.55 -3.16
C ARG A 175 9.57 -13.99 -4.20
N GLN A 176 9.88 -13.77 -5.46
CA GLN A 176 9.17 -14.29 -6.61
C GLN A 176 10.08 -15.30 -7.32
N ASN A 177 9.71 -16.57 -7.37
CA ASN A 177 10.45 -17.56 -8.16
C ASN A 177 10.16 -17.31 -9.64
N GLY A 178 11.21 -17.25 -10.45
CA GLY A 178 11.15 -17.00 -11.90
C GLY A 178 10.51 -18.15 -12.66
#